data_32d18a75ca8f16dc984e4813b12a2e21
#
_entry.id   32d18a75ca8f16dc984e4813b12a2e21
#
_cell.length_a   1.000
_cell.length_b   1.000
_cell.length_c   1.000
_cell.angle_alpha   90.00
_cell.angle_beta   90.00
_cell.angle_gamma   90.00
#
_symmetry.space_group_name_H-M   'P 1'
#
loop_
_entity.id
_entity.type
_entity.pdbx_description
1 polymer ?
#
loop_
_entity_poly.entity_id
_entity_poly.type
_entity_poly.pdbx_seq_one_letter_code
_entity_poly.pdbx_strand_id
1 'polypeptide(L)'
;MNNSTKIAKESTISFVGMGFGQIFRYLFTTLLARWAGIELLGIYSISNAITRIFEVVGKLGLDQGILRQVSRENNPEDKQSAILSALKMGALSGLIFMAIQITVSEWLSKEVFNESSLLTKVIAIHALSLPFYIIIHISAFATQGYKLLKFKIFVSEIQNPLILLLIMILCYFFYSAESAIIIPVVISAVLGCVTISIFLKKVSGVNLLSVQKGIFDTDLLKYSIPIMFIA
;
A
#
# COMPACT_ATOMS: atom_id res chain seq x y z
N MET A 1 -25.99 -15.20 -13.91
CA MET A 1 -26.12 -14.12 -12.92
C MET A 1 -26.10 -12.79 -13.68
N ASN A 2 -27.14 -11.97 -13.56
CA ASN A 2 -27.24 -10.72 -14.35
C ASN A 2 -26.09 -9.77 -14.00
N ASN A 3 -25.54 -9.05 -14.98
CA ASN A 3 -24.43 -8.09 -14.75
C ASN A 3 -24.77 -7.04 -13.69
N SER A 4 -26.03 -6.63 -13.61
CA SER A 4 -26.54 -5.68 -12.60
C SER A 4 -26.45 -6.22 -11.17
N THR A 5 -26.78 -7.49 -10.94
CA THR A 5 -26.68 -8.10 -9.61
C THR A 5 -25.23 -8.30 -9.15
N LYS A 6 -24.31 -8.54 -10.09
CA LYS A 6 -22.88 -8.63 -9.77
C LYS A 6 -22.31 -7.26 -9.38
N ILE A 7 -22.65 -6.22 -10.13
CA ILE A 7 -22.23 -4.84 -9.84
C ILE A 7 -22.77 -4.38 -8.49
N ALA A 8 -24.07 -4.61 -8.24
CA ALA A 8 -24.68 -4.26 -6.96
C ALA A 8 -23.99 -4.95 -5.77
N LYS A 9 -23.69 -6.24 -5.90
CA LYS A 9 -22.97 -7.00 -4.86
C LYS A 9 -21.55 -6.46 -4.60
N GLU A 10 -20.79 -6.16 -5.65
CA GLU A 10 -19.44 -5.60 -5.51
C GLU A 10 -19.47 -4.19 -4.90
N SER A 11 -20.44 -3.36 -5.28
CA SER A 11 -20.64 -2.03 -4.68
C SER A 11 -21.00 -2.11 -3.19
N THR A 12 -21.88 -3.04 -2.81
CA THR A 12 -22.24 -3.26 -1.41
C THR A 12 -21.02 -3.71 -0.58
N ILE A 13 -20.24 -4.66 -1.09
CA ILE A 13 -19.00 -5.12 -0.44
C ILE A 13 -18.04 -3.96 -0.26
N SER A 14 -17.88 -3.09 -1.28
CA SER A 14 -17.01 -1.94 -1.21
C SER A 14 -17.47 -0.93 -0.16
N PHE A 15 -18.76 -0.60 -0.14
CA PHE A 15 -19.33 0.35 0.81
C PHE A 15 -19.18 -0.13 2.26
N VAL A 16 -19.53 -1.39 2.51
CA VAL A 16 -19.41 -2.01 3.85
C VAL A 16 -17.93 -2.10 4.26
N GLY A 17 -17.05 -2.52 3.36
CA GLY A 17 -15.62 -2.61 3.64
C GLY A 17 -14.97 -1.26 3.95
N MET A 18 -15.32 -0.21 3.19
CA MET A 18 -14.87 1.17 3.48
C MET A 18 -15.38 1.65 4.85
N GLY A 19 -16.64 1.36 5.19
CA GLY A 19 -17.21 1.71 6.49
C GLY A 19 -16.42 1.10 7.66
N PHE A 20 -16.14 -0.20 7.61
CA PHE A 20 -15.31 -0.86 8.61
C PHE A 20 -13.89 -0.30 8.65
N GLY A 21 -13.29 -0.03 7.51
CA GLY A 21 -11.97 0.57 7.43
C GLY A 21 -11.90 1.94 8.11
N GLN A 22 -12.91 2.78 7.91
CA GLN A 22 -12.99 4.09 8.58
C GLN A 22 -13.16 3.97 10.09
N ILE A 23 -13.94 3.01 10.56
CA ILE A 23 -14.08 2.74 11.99
C ILE A 23 -12.73 2.36 12.62
N PHE A 24 -11.97 1.46 11.99
CA PHE A 24 -10.66 1.06 12.50
C PHE A 24 -9.64 2.21 12.49
N ARG A 25 -9.63 3.03 11.43
CA ARG A 25 -8.77 4.23 11.35
C ARG A 25 -9.14 5.25 12.42
N TYR A 26 -10.43 5.48 12.64
CA TYR A 26 -10.91 6.38 13.69
C TYR A 26 -10.52 5.88 15.08
N LEU A 27 -10.71 4.59 15.37
CA LEU A 27 -10.29 3.99 16.63
C LEU A 27 -8.78 4.09 16.81
N PHE A 28 -7.99 3.83 15.78
CA PHE A 28 -6.53 3.97 15.83
C PHE A 28 -6.11 5.39 16.20
N THR A 29 -6.61 6.41 15.51
CA THR A 29 -6.24 7.80 15.78
C THR A 29 -6.71 8.27 17.14
N THR A 30 -7.92 7.88 17.54
CA THR A 30 -8.50 8.27 18.84
C THR A 30 -7.75 7.62 20.01
N LEU A 31 -7.45 6.33 19.92
CA LEU A 31 -6.71 5.62 20.96
C LEU A 31 -5.25 6.08 21.03
N LEU A 32 -4.61 6.30 19.88
CA LEU A 32 -3.25 6.83 19.84
C LEU A 32 -3.18 8.23 20.49
N ALA A 33 -4.09 9.14 20.14
CA ALA A 33 -4.16 10.47 20.75
C ALA A 33 -4.38 10.42 22.26
N ARG A 34 -5.23 9.50 22.71
CA ARG A 34 -5.62 9.39 24.12
C ARG A 34 -4.54 8.72 24.98
N TRP A 35 -3.84 7.73 24.45
CA TRP A 35 -2.86 6.95 25.21
C TRP A 35 -1.44 7.47 25.04
N ALA A 36 -1.03 7.75 23.82
CA ALA A 36 0.33 8.17 23.51
C ALA A 36 0.49 9.72 23.48
N GLY A 37 -0.61 10.46 23.43
CA GLY A 37 -0.61 11.92 23.41
C GLY A 37 -0.64 12.52 22.00
N ILE A 38 -0.98 13.81 21.95
CA ILE A 38 -1.17 14.56 20.71
C ILE A 38 0.16 14.72 19.95
N GLU A 39 1.27 14.85 20.66
CA GLU A 39 2.60 14.98 20.05
C GLU A 39 2.99 13.76 19.21
N LEU A 40 2.84 12.55 19.78
CA LEU A 40 3.11 11.31 19.06
C LEU A 40 2.13 11.08 17.90
N LEU A 41 0.88 11.47 18.05
CA LEU A 41 -0.07 11.47 16.95
C LEU A 41 0.36 12.43 15.82
N GLY A 42 0.88 13.61 16.17
CA GLY A 42 1.44 14.57 15.22
C GLY A 42 2.61 13.97 14.43
N ILE A 43 3.59 13.41 15.14
CA ILE A 43 4.75 12.74 14.55
C ILE A 43 4.32 11.59 13.60
N TYR A 44 3.38 10.74 14.04
CA TYR A 44 2.82 9.69 13.21
C TYR A 44 2.16 10.25 11.94
N SER A 45 1.34 11.29 12.09
CA SER A 45 0.56 11.87 10.98
C SER A 45 1.47 12.50 9.93
N ILE A 46 2.49 13.25 10.34
CA ILE A 46 3.50 13.85 9.45
C ILE A 46 4.26 12.73 8.72
N SER A 47 4.78 11.75 9.44
CA SER A 47 5.55 10.65 8.86
C SER A 47 4.72 9.82 7.88
N ASN A 48 3.45 9.56 8.20
CA ASN A 48 2.53 8.83 7.32
C ASN A 48 2.18 9.66 6.06
N ALA A 49 1.98 10.97 6.19
CA ALA A 49 1.73 11.85 5.06
C ALA A 49 2.92 11.88 4.08
N ILE A 50 4.15 12.00 4.61
CA ILE A 50 5.38 11.94 3.82
C ILE A 50 5.48 10.61 3.09
N THR A 51 5.31 9.50 3.80
CA THR A 51 5.36 8.14 3.21
C THR A 51 4.33 7.98 2.10
N ARG A 52 3.11 8.53 2.26
CA ARG A 52 2.08 8.49 1.22
C ARG A 52 2.45 9.30 -0.02
N ILE A 53 3.11 10.46 0.14
CA ILE A 53 3.60 11.24 -1.00
C ILE A 53 4.63 10.40 -1.78
N PHE A 54 5.61 9.81 -1.10
CA PHE A 54 6.62 8.94 -1.72
C PHE A 54 5.98 7.69 -2.36
N GLU A 55 4.95 7.13 -1.75
CA GLU A 55 4.19 6.00 -2.29
C GLU A 55 3.48 6.38 -3.61
N VAL A 56 2.79 7.52 -3.65
CA VAL A 56 2.08 7.98 -4.85
C VAL A 56 3.05 8.16 -6.02
N VAL A 57 4.20 8.82 -5.76
CA VAL A 57 5.24 9.00 -6.79
C VAL A 57 5.89 7.66 -7.14
N GLY A 58 6.20 6.84 -6.15
CA GLY A 58 6.87 5.56 -6.33
C GLY A 58 6.05 4.52 -7.08
N LYS A 59 4.73 4.60 -7.06
CA LYS A 59 3.86 3.74 -7.90
C LYS A 59 4.01 4.01 -9.39
N LEU A 60 4.48 5.17 -9.82
CA LEU A 60 4.68 5.55 -11.22
C LEU A 60 3.42 5.32 -12.10
N GLY A 61 2.22 5.34 -11.49
CA GLY A 61 0.96 5.02 -12.15
C GLY A 61 0.78 3.54 -12.55
N LEU A 62 1.69 2.65 -12.12
CA LEU A 62 1.66 1.23 -12.47
C LEU A 62 0.38 0.52 -12.01
N ASP A 63 -0.23 0.99 -10.93
CA ASP A 63 -1.53 0.50 -10.45
C ASP A 63 -2.63 0.68 -11.50
N GLN A 64 -2.78 1.86 -12.06
CA GLN A 64 -3.76 2.13 -13.12
C GLN A 64 -3.37 1.48 -14.45
N GLY A 65 -2.08 1.46 -14.77
CA GLY A 65 -1.55 0.81 -15.96
C GLY A 65 -1.89 -0.67 -15.99
N ILE A 66 -1.61 -1.40 -14.90
CA ILE A 66 -1.88 -2.84 -14.81
C ILE A 66 -3.38 -3.16 -14.80
N LEU A 67 -4.21 -2.33 -14.15
CA LEU A 67 -5.67 -2.46 -14.19
C LEU A 67 -6.17 -2.48 -15.62
N ARG A 68 -5.74 -1.49 -16.43
CA ARG A 68 -6.14 -1.39 -17.83
C ARG A 68 -5.63 -2.57 -18.65
N GLN A 69 -4.37 -2.94 -18.50
CA GLN A 69 -3.76 -4.00 -19.29
C GLN A 69 -4.42 -5.35 -19.00
N VAL A 70 -4.59 -5.72 -17.73
CA VAL A 70 -5.27 -6.98 -17.34
C VAL A 70 -6.72 -7.01 -17.79
N SER A 71 -7.41 -5.85 -17.80
CA SER A 71 -8.81 -5.77 -18.22
C SER A 71 -9.02 -5.93 -19.73
N ARG A 72 -8.04 -5.54 -20.54
CA ARG A 72 -8.11 -5.54 -22.02
C ARG A 72 -7.54 -6.80 -22.65
N GLU A 73 -6.47 -7.31 -22.06
CA GLU A 73 -5.79 -8.50 -22.56
C GLU A 73 -6.71 -9.73 -22.43
N ASN A 74 -6.67 -10.63 -23.42
CA ASN A 74 -7.44 -11.86 -23.39
C ASN A 74 -6.55 -13.08 -23.10
N ASN A 75 -5.27 -13.03 -23.51
CA ASN A 75 -4.32 -14.11 -23.31
C ASN A 75 -3.88 -14.17 -21.83
N PRO A 76 -4.06 -15.31 -21.15
CA PRO A 76 -3.62 -15.47 -19.75
C PRO A 76 -2.12 -15.29 -19.54
N GLU A 77 -1.29 -15.71 -20.49
CA GLU A 77 0.18 -15.61 -20.40
C GLU A 77 0.63 -14.16 -20.45
N ASP A 78 0.04 -13.35 -21.33
CA ASP A 78 0.36 -11.93 -21.47
C ASP A 78 -0.09 -11.14 -20.23
N LYS A 79 -1.25 -11.49 -19.64
CA LYS A 79 -1.66 -10.95 -18.34
C LYS A 79 -0.65 -11.23 -17.24
N GLN A 80 -0.17 -12.47 -17.15
CA GLN A 80 0.80 -12.88 -16.15
C GLN A 80 2.13 -12.17 -16.34
N SER A 81 2.60 -12.05 -17.58
CA SER A 81 3.82 -11.32 -17.91
C SER A 81 3.73 -9.85 -17.52
N ALA A 82 2.62 -9.18 -17.85
CA ALA A 82 2.38 -7.80 -17.49
C ALA A 82 2.36 -7.58 -15.97
N ILE A 83 1.68 -8.47 -15.22
CA ILE A 83 1.64 -8.42 -13.75
C ILE A 83 3.05 -8.56 -13.16
N LEU A 84 3.84 -9.54 -13.64
CA LEU A 84 5.21 -9.74 -13.16
C LEU A 84 6.10 -8.53 -13.46
N SER A 85 6.00 -7.96 -14.68
CA SER A 85 6.70 -6.73 -15.04
C SER A 85 6.34 -5.57 -14.13
N ALA A 86 5.05 -5.32 -13.91
CA ALA A 86 4.58 -4.24 -13.02
C ALA A 86 5.07 -4.42 -11.59
N LEU A 87 5.03 -5.66 -11.06
CA LEU A 87 5.51 -5.95 -9.71
C LEU A 87 7.03 -5.76 -9.57
N LYS A 88 7.82 -6.18 -10.57
CA LYS A 88 9.28 -5.97 -10.57
C LYS A 88 9.62 -4.48 -10.63
N MET A 89 8.98 -3.73 -11.53
CA MET A 89 9.17 -2.28 -11.63
C MET A 89 8.75 -1.57 -10.35
N GLY A 90 7.59 -1.94 -9.78
CA GLY A 90 7.10 -1.39 -8.53
C GLY A 90 7.99 -1.72 -7.33
N ALA A 91 8.54 -2.93 -7.24
CA ALA A 91 9.49 -3.30 -6.21
C ALA A 91 10.79 -2.47 -6.31
N LEU A 92 11.33 -2.32 -7.53
CA LEU A 92 12.53 -1.53 -7.75
C LEU A 92 12.31 -0.05 -7.43
N SER A 93 11.22 0.54 -7.93
CA SER A 93 10.88 1.94 -7.61
C SER A 93 10.64 2.11 -6.11
N GLY A 94 9.95 1.18 -5.47
CA GLY A 94 9.72 1.19 -4.03
C GLY A 94 11.01 1.19 -3.21
N LEU A 95 12.01 0.40 -3.61
CA LEU A 95 13.33 0.41 -2.97
C LEU A 95 14.08 1.73 -3.20
N ILE A 96 13.99 2.31 -4.39
CA ILE A 96 14.59 3.60 -4.71
C ILE A 96 13.96 4.71 -3.85
N PHE A 97 12.63 4.79 -3.83
CA PHE A 97 11.94 5.81 -3.05
C PHE A 97 12.08 5.60 -1.55
N MET A 98 12.17 4.36 -1.07
CA MET A 98 12.55 4.04 0.31
C MET A 98 13.92 4.64 0.65
N ALA A 99 14.94 4.40 -0.20
CA ALA A 99 16.27 4.95 0.02
C ALA A 99 16.28 6.48 0.01
N ILE A 100 15.55 7.10 -0.92
CA ILE A 100 15.41 8.56 -0.98
C ILE A 100 14.73 9.08 0.30
N GLN A 101 13.61 8.49 0.74
CA GLN A 101 12.90 8.93 1.95
C GLN A 101 13.79 8.81 3.20
N ILE A 102 14.56 7.71 3.34
CA ILE A 102 15.51 7.56 4.44
C ILE A 102 16.57 8.68 4.41
N THR A 103 17.16 8.96 3.25
CA THR A 103 18.20 9.97 3.10
C THR A 103 17.68 11.38 3.41
N VAL A 104 16.46 11.69 2.98
CA VAL A 104 15.84 13.02 3.15
C VAL A 104 15.19 13.19 4.53
N SER A 105 15.04 12.11 5.30
CA SER A 105 14.30 12.11 6.59
C SER A 105 14.84 13.12 7.60
N GLU A 106 16.17 13.25 7.69
CA GLU A 106 16.83 14.18 8.61
C GLU A 106 16.61 15.64 8.19
N TRP A 107 16.74 15.92 6.91
CA TRP A 107 16.51 17.25 6.35
C TRP A 107 15.05 17.67 6.53
N LEU A 108 14.10 16.79 6.22
CA LEU A 108 12.67 17.05 6.42
C LEU A 108 12.36 17.34 7.89
N SER A 109 12.88 16.53 8.81
CA SER A 109 12.59 16.69 10.24
C SER A 109 13.15 18.01 10.77
N LYS A 110 14.41 18.36 10.47
CA LYS A 110 15.09 19.51 11.05
C LYS A 110 14.75 20.82 10.35
N GLU A 111 14.85 20.86 9.02
CA GLU A 111 14.75 22.11 8.26
C GLU A 111 13.31 22.47 7.88
N VAL A 112 12.42 21.45 7.68
CA VAL A 112 11.05 21.72 7.26
C VAL A 112 10.10 21.78 8.45
N PHE A 113 10.20 20.81 9.36
CA PHE A 113 9.29 20.72 10.50
C PHE A 113 9.87 21.29 11.79
N ASN A 114 11.16 21.59 11.84
CA ASN A 114 11.88 22.10 13.03
C ASN A 114 11.62 21.23 14.27
N GLU A 115 11.61 19.89 14.08
CA GLU A 115 11.19 18.90 15.04
C GLU A 115 12.33 18.00 15.52
N SER A 116 12.00 17.14 16.49
CA SER A 116 12.93 16.29 17.24
C SER A 116 13.54 15.15 16.41
N SER A 117 14.60 14.56 16.96
CA SER A 117 15.24 13.34 16.43
C SER A 117 14.29 12.15 16.32
N LEU A 118 13.16 12.16 17.06
CA LEU A 118 12.15 11.13 17.00
C LEU A 118 11.41 11.17 15.65
N LEU A 119 11.04 12.35 15.14
CA LEU A 119 10.41 12.49 13.83
C LEU A 119 11.31 11.93 12.72
N THR A 120 12.62 12.21 12.75
CA THR A 120 13.60 11.63 11.82
C THR A 120 13.54 10.10 11.81
N LYS A 121 13.56 9.48 13.01
CA LYS A 121 13.50 8.02 13.14
C LYS A 121 12.19 7.45 12.58
N VAL A 122 11.05 8.08 12.89
CA VAL A 122 9.74 7.60 12.45
C VAL A 122 9.61 7.70 10.94
N ILE A 123 10.03 8.82 10.30
CA ILE A 123 10.05 8.97 8.84
C ILE A 123 10.93 7.89 8.19
N ALA A 124 12.12 7.66 8.73
CA ALA A 124 13.07 6.70 8.18
C ALA A 124 12.56 5.25 8.30
N ILE A 125 11.93 4.89 9.43
CA ILE A 125 11.41 3.53 9.60
C ILE A 125 10.11 3.33 8.81
N HIS A 126 9.24 4.34 8.72
CA HIS A 126 8.06 4.27 7.84
C HIS A 126 8.43 4.07 6.37
N ALA A 127 9.59 4.57 5.93
CA ALA A 127 10.09 4.33 4.58
C ALA A 127 10.22 2.83 4.26
N LEU A 128 10.51 1.97 5.24
CA LEU A 128 10.61 0.52 5.05
C LEU A 128 9.28 -0.10 4.58
N SER A 129 8.16 0.56 4.82
CA SER A 129 6.85 0.11 4.36
C SER A 129 6.57 0.40 2.88
N LEU A 130 7.30 1.34 2.25
CA LEU A 130 7.06 1.80 0.87
C LEU A 130 7.04 0.67 -0.17
N PRO A 131 8.07 -0.20 -0.28
CA PRO A 131 8.06 -1.24 -1.29
C PRO A 131 6.87 -2.19 -1.11
N PHE A 132 6.46 -2.45 0.13
CA PHE A 132 5.30 -3.30 0.42
C PHE A 132 3.99 -2.62 0.01
N TYR A 133 3.79 -1.34 0.33
CA TYR A 133 2.58 -0.61 -0.08
C TYR A 133 2.46 -0.51 -1.60
N ILE A 134 3.54 -0.24 -2.31
CA ILE A 134 3.54 -0.20 -3.78
C ILE A 134 3.13 -1.55 -4.36
N ILE A 135 3.69 -2.66 -3.85
CA ILE A 135 3.31 -4.02 -4.27
C ILE A 135 1.85 -4.31 -3.94
N ILE A 136 1.35 -3.89 -2.76
CA ILE A 136 -0.06 -4.04 -2.39
C ILE A 136 -0.96 -3.34 -3.41
N HIS A 137 -0.65 -2.09 -3.76
CA HIS A 137 -1.47 -1.32 -4.70
C HIS A 137 -1.46 -1.95 -6.10
N ILE A 138 -0.30 -2.27 -6.66
CA ILE A 138 -0.20 -2.92 -7.98
C ILE A 138 -0.97 -4.25 -7.98
N SER A 139 -0.78 -5.09 -6.97
CA SER A 139 -1.47 -6.37 -6.84
C SER A 139 -2.98 -6.22 -6.69
N ALA A 140 -3.42 -5.25 -5.88
CA ALA A 140 -4.83 -4.96 -5.65
C ALA A 140 -5.53 -4.51 -6.94
N PHE A 141 -4.89 -3.64 -7.72
CA PHE A 141 -5.42 -3.18 -9.00
C PHE A 141 -5.35 -4.28 -10.08
N ALA A 142 -4.35 -5.16 -10.05
CA ALA A 142 -4.32 -6.34 -10.90
C ALA A 142 -5.51 -7.27 -10.61
N THR A 143 -5.84 -7.55 -9.32
CA THR A 143 -7.05 -8.34 -8.99
C THR A 143 -8.34 -7.65 -9.41
N GLN A 144 -8.39 -6.32 -9.36
CA GLN A 144 -9.51 -5.53 -9.88
C GLN A 144 -9.66 -5.67 -11.40
N GLY A 145 -8.55 -5.78 -12.15
CA GLY A 145 -8.54 -6.06 -13.59
C GLY A 145 -9.21 -7.39 -13.95
N TYR A 146 -9.14 -8.38 -13.05
CA TYR A 146 -9.92 -9.64 -13.15
C TYR A 146 -11.38 -9.49 -12.69
N LYS A 147 -11.87 -8.27 -12.46
CA LYS A 147 -13.22 -7.97 -11.96
C LYS A 147 -13.49 -8.58 -10.56
N LEU A 148 -12.48 -8.63 -9.71
CA LEU A 148 -12.54 -9.17 -8.35
C LEU A 148 -12.13 -8.10 -7.32
N LEU A 149 -12.97 -7.06 -7.20
CA LEU A 149 -12.73 -5.90 -6.32
C LEU A 149 -12.65 -6.28 -4.82
N LYS A 150 -13.30 -7.38 -4.43
CA LYS A 150 -13.35 -7.85 -3.04
C LYS A 150 -11.98 -8.02 -2.38
N PHE A 151 -10.96 -8.45 -3.12
CA PHE A 151 -9.62 -8.69 -2.57
C PHE A 151 -8.90 -7.37 -2.26
N LYS A 152 -9.04 -6.39 -3.15
CA LYS A 152 -8.56 -5.02 -2.92
C LYS A 152 -9.19 -4.42 -1.67
N ILE A 153 -10.53 -4.46 -1.58
CA ILE A 153 -11.27 -3.92 -0.44
C ILE A 153 -10.87 -4.62 0.86
N PHE A 154 -10.78 -5.95 0.84
CA PHE A 154 -10.42 -6.70 2.04
C PHE A 154 -9.04 -6.29 2.57
N VAL A 155 -8.02 -6.24 1.72
CA VAL A 155 -6.65 -5.94 2.16
C VAL A 155 -6.49 -4.47 2.51
N SER A 156 -6.93 -3.55 1.65
CA SER A 156 -6.67 -2.11 1.82
C SER A 156 -7.60 -1.45 2.83
N GLU A 157 -8.88 -1.86 2.88
CA GLU A 157 -9.88 -1.17 3.69
C GLU A 157 -10.18 -1.88 5.01
N ILE A 158 -10.00 -3.19 5.10
CA ILE A 158 -10.31 -3.93 6.33
C ILE A 158 -9.03 -4.40 7.03
N GLN A 159 -8.23 -5.21 6.36
CA GLN A 159 -7.09 -5.88 6.97
C GLN A 159 -6.02 -4.90 7.44
N ASN A 160 -5.56 -3.98 6.57
CA ASN A 160 -4.49 -3.05 6.94
C ASN A 160 -4.86 -2.15 8.13
N PRO A 161 -6.03 -1.45 8.14
CA PRO A 161 -6.41 -0.64 9.30
C PRO A 161 -6.62 -1.46 10.58
N LEU A 162 -7.16 -2.69 10.45
CA LEU A 162 -7.36 -3.58 11.60
C LEU A 162 -6.01 -4.01 12.20
N ILE A 163 -5.07 -4.48 11.36
CA ILE A 163 -3.74 -4.90 11.81
C ILE A 163 -3.00 -3.71 12.44
N LEU A 164 -3.06 -2.53 11.79
CA LEU A 164 -2.47 -1.31 12.32
C LEU A 164 -2.97 -1.01 13.74
N LEU A 165 -4.28 -1.09 13.94
CA LEU A 165 -4.91 -0.89 15.25
C LEU A 165 -4.47 -1.94 16.27
N LEU A 166 -4.51 -3.23 15.92
CA LEU A 166 -4.18 -4.32 16.84
C LEU A 166 -2.70 -4.28 17.26
N ILE A 167 -1.79 -4.08 16.31
CA ILE A 167 -0.36 -3.99 16.60
C ILE A 167 -0.04 -2.74 17.41
N MET A 168 -0.70 -1.62 17.14
CA MET A 168 -0.56 -0.39 17.95
C MET A 168 -0.92 -0.65 19.41
N ILE A 169 -2.05 -1.31 19.67
CA ILE A 169 -2.49 -1.67 21.02
C ILE A 169 -1.44 -2.57 21.70
N LEU A 170 -0.98 -3.62 21.01
CA LEU A 170 0.05 -4.51 21.54
C LEU A 170 1.36 -3.78 21.84
N CYS A 171 1.84 -2.95 20.91
CA CYS A 171 3.07 -2.19 21.11
C CYS A 171 2.98 -1.21 22.28
N TYR A 172 1.84 -0.54 22.42
CA TYR A 172 1.64 0.40 23.52
C TYR A 172 1.69 -0.27 24.89
N PHE A 173 1.04 -1.44 25.05
CA PHE A 173 0.97 -2.12 26.34
C PHE A 173 2.22 -2.95 26.67
N PHE A 174 2.92 -3.49 25.68
CA PHE A 174 4.04 -4.41 25.92
C PHE A 174 5.42 -3.78 25.69
N TYR A 175 5.51 -2.63 25.01
CA TYR A 175 6.81 -2.01 24.71
C TYR A 175 6.83 -0.53 25.13
N SER A 176 6.45 0.38 24.22
CA SER A 176 6.47 1.83 24.48
C SER A 176 5.50 2.57 23.56
N ALA A 177 5.16 3.82 23.94
CA ALA A 177 4.35 4.70 23.11
C ALA A 177 5.00 5.02 21.75
N GLU A 178 6.34 5.15 21.70
CA GLU A 178 7.06 5.35 20.44
C GLU A 178 6.95 4.12 19.52
N SER A 179 7.05 2.93 20.07
CA SER A 179 6.90 1.68 19.30
C SER A 179 5.50 1.55 18.71
N ALA A 180 4.49 2.11 19.38
CA ALA A 180 3.10 2.07 18.92
C ALA A 180 2.84 2.92 17.66
N ILE A 181 3.72 3.85 17.30
CA ILE A 181 3.61 4.62 16.06
C ILE A 181 4.52 4.09 14.93
N ILE A 182 5.54 3.31 15.28
CA ILE A 182 6.57 2.84 14.34
C ILE A 182 6.25 1.44 13.80
N ILE A 183 6.14 0.47 14.70
CA ILE A 183 6.05 -0.95 14.37
C ILE A 183 4.77 -1.31 13.58
N PRO A 184 3.58 -0.77 13.94
CA PRO A 184 2.33 -1.15 13.28
C PRO A 184 2.34 -0.88 11.78
N VAL A 185 2.95 0.20 11.33
CA VAL A 185 2.99 0.61 9.91
C VAL A 185 3.75 -0.41 9.08
N VAL A 186 4.92 -0.82 9.55
CA VAL A 186 5.76 -1.78 8.82
C VAL A 186 5.11 -3.18 8.82
N ILE A 187 4.64 -3.64 9.99
CA ILE A 187 4.02 -4.98 10.09
C ILE A 187 2.73 -5.06 9.28
N SER A 188 1.87 -4.03 9.32
CA SER A 188 0.64 -4.02 8.52
C SER A 188 0.92 -4.04 7.01
N ALA A 189 1.95 -3.32 6.56
CA ALA A 189 2.38 -3.32 5.17
C ALA A 189 2.91 -4.71 4.73
N VAL A 190 3.76 -5.34 5.54
CA VAL A 190 4.29 -6.69 5.25
C VAL A 190 3.15 -7.72 5.18
N LEU A 191 2.28 -7.76 6.20
CA LEU A 191 1.16 -8.71 6.22
C LEU A 191 0.16 -8.44 5.10
N GLY A 192 -0.12 -7.18 4.77
CA GLY A 192 -0.95 -6.80 3.64
C GLY A 192 -0.35 -7.27 2.31
N CYS A 193 0.97 -7.09 2.13
CA CYS A 193 1.69 -7.55 0.95
C CYS A 193 1.63 -9.08 0.79
N VAL A 194 1.83 -9.83 1.86
CA VAL A 194 1.72 -11.30 1.85
C VAL A 194 0.31 -11.73 1.46
N THR A 195 -0.70 -11.16 2.11
CA THR A 195 -2.11 -11.52 1.85
C THR A 195 -2.53 -11.23 0.41
N ILE A 196 -2.23 -10.04 -0.11
CA ILE A 196 -2.62 -9.69 -1.48
C ILE A 196 -1.86 -10.53 -2.51
N SER A 197 -0.61 -10.89 -2.23
CA SER A 197 0.20 -11.76 -3.09
C SER A 197 -0.39 -13.17 -3.18
N ILE A 198 -0.89 -13.71 -2.07
CA ILE A 198 -1.60 -15.00 -2.05
C ILE A 198 -2.90 -14.90 -2.89
N PHE A 199 -3.67 -13.83 -2.73
CA PHE A 199 -4.88 -13.62 -3.53
C PHE A 199 -4.58 -13.46 -5.02
N LEU A 200 -3.55 -12.68 -5.36
CA LEU A 200 -3.13 -12.50 -6.74
C LEU A 200 -2.71 -13.82 -7.37
N LYS A 201 -1.89 -14.63 -6.69
CA LYS A 201 -1.51 -15.97 -7.15
C LYS A 201 -2.73 -16.85 -7.40
N LYS A 202 -3.71 -16.83 -6.49
CA LYS A 202 -4.94 -17.63 -6.62
C LYS A 202 -5.82 -17.20 -7.79
N VAL A 203 -5.82 -15.91 -8.13
CA VAL A 203 -6.66 -15.33 -9.18
C VAL A 203 -6.01 -15.44 -10.55
N SER A 204 -4.74 -15.12 -10.65
CA SER A 204 -4.00 -15.01 -11.92
C SER A 204 -3.19 -16.27 -12.28
N GLY A 205 -2.97 -17.17 -11.32
CA GLY A 205 -2.04 -18.28 -11.48
C GLY A 205 -0.55 -17.87 -11.56
N VAL A 206 -0.25 -16.57 -11.37
CA VAL A 206 1.12 -16.05 -11.44
C VAL A 206 1.99 -16.70 -10.37
N ASN A 207 3.09 -17.30 -10.78
CA ASN A 207 4.11 -17.72 -9.85
C ASN A 207 5.10 -16.57 -9.62
N LEU A 208 4.97 -15.88 -8.49
CA LEU A 208 5.80 -14.72 -8.13
C LEU A 208 7.30 -15.06 -8.03
N LEU A 209 7.63 -16.32 -7.87
CA LEU A 209 9.02 -16.81 -7.80
C LEU A 209 9.54 -17.27 -9.17
N SER A 210 8.69 -17.36 -10.19
CA SER A 210 9.16 -17.73 -11.53
C SER A 210 9.92 -16.56 -12.14
N VAL A 211 11.20 -16.77 -12.38
CA VAL A 211 12.07 -15.90 -13.19
C VAL A 211 11.74 -16.10 -14.67
N GLN A 212 10.47 -16.09 -15.02
CA GLN A 212 10.14 -15.97 -16.44
C GLN A 212 10.66 -14.61 -16.91
N LYS A 213 11.24 -14.58 -18.10
CA LYS A 213 11.80 -13.41 -18.81
C LYS A 213 10.74 -12.30 -18.99
N GLY A 214 10.29 -11.73 -17.90
CA GLY A 214 9.55 -10.48 -17.88
C GLY A 214 10.57 -9.38 -18.11
N ILE A 215 10.84 -9.08 -19.37
CA ILE A 215 11.47 -7.85 -19.82
C ILE A 215 10.68 -6.72 -19.19
N PHE A 216 11.37 -5.71 -18.63
CA PHE A 216 10.75 -4.46 -18.25
C PHE A 216 9.87 -3.98 -19.40
N ASP A 217 8.55 -4.03 -19.21
CA ASP A 217 7.61 -3.56 -20.23
C ASP A 217 7.62 -2.03 -20.25
N THR A 218 8.51 -1.50 -21.10
CA THR A 218 8.66 -0.04 -21.26
C THR A 218 7.40 0.62 -21.79
N ASP A 219 6.53 -0.10 -22.48
CA ASP A 219 5.28 0.43 -23.01
C ASP A 219 4.25 0.57 -21.89
N LEU A 220 4.24 -0.35 -20.91
CA LEU A 220 3.47 -0.20 -19.69
C LEU A 220 3.89 1.06 -18.92
N LEU A 221 5.20 1.32 -18.77
CA LEU A 221 5.72 2.50 -18.10
C LEU A 221 5.36 3.79 -18.83
N LYS A 222 5.58 3.87 -20.14
CA LYS A 222 5.23 5.04 -20.96
C LYS A 222 3.75 5.41 -20.85
N TYR A 223 2.90 4.40 -20.72
CA TYR A 223 1.47 4.60 -20.54
C TYR A 223 1.11 4.99 -19.10
N SER A 224 1.78 4.40 -18.11
CA SER A 224 1.46 4.58 -16.68
C SER A 224 1.84 5.96 -16.16
N ILE A 225 3.02 6.48 -16.54
CA ILE A 225 3.53 7.77 -16.05
C ILE A 225 2.57 8.94 -16.31
N PRO A 226 1.99 9.15 -17.52
CA PRO A 226 1.02 10.22 -17.73
C PRO A 226 -0.24 10.09 -16.86
N ILE A 227 -0.67 8.86 -16.57
CA ILE A 227 -1.87 8.63 -15.75
C ILE A 227 -1.62 9.04 -14.28
N MET A 228 -0.40 8.93 -13.80
CA MET A 228 -0.03 9.37 -12.44
C MET A 228 -0.39 10.85 -12.19
N PHE A 229 -0.34 11.69 -13.25
CA PHE A 229 -0.67 13.12 -13.14
C PHE A 229 -2.15 13.46 -13.31
N ILE A 230 -2.98 12.46 -13.66
CA ILE A 230 -4.42 12.63 -13.93
C ILE A 230 -5.25 12.03 -12.78
N ALA A 231 -4.70 11.07 -12.02
CA ALA A 231 -5.37 10.35 -10.94
C ALA A 231 -5.15 11.01 -9.59
#